data_11b229d43855c32068d3064b35a4baec
#
_entry.id   11b229d43855c32068d3064b35a4baec
#
_cell.length_a   1.000
_cell.length_b   1.000
_cell.length_c   1.000
_cell.angle_alpha   90.00
_cell.angle_beta   90.00
_cell.angle_gamma   90.00
#
_symmetry.space_group_name_H-M   'P 1'
#
loop_
_entity.id
_entity.type
_entity.pdbx_description
1 polymer ?
#
loop_
_entity_poly.entity_id
_entity_poly.type
_entity_poly.pdbx_seq_one_letter_code
_entity_poly.pdbx_strand_id
1 'polypeptide(L)' 'MIPDYVGVHVHQATGMVAAQLGCDIDEAFARLEIRAAAMGQSLEDMALDVLDRVIRFER' A
#
# COMPACT_ATOMS: atom_id res chain seq x y z
N MET A 1 -4.12 4.16 11.93
CA MET A 1 -3.04 3.19 12.23
C MET A 1 -3.29 1.87 11.53
N ILE A 2 -2.25 1.25 11.02
CA ILE A 2 -2.37 -0.04 10.34
C ILE A 2 -2.61 -1.13 11.38
N PRO A 3 -3.65 -1.97 11.21
CA PRO A 3 -3.93 -3.04 12.17
C PRO A 3 -2.78 -4.06 12.27
N ASP A 4 -2.59 -4.61 13.46
CA ASP A 4 -1.51 -5.57 13.70
C ASP A 4 -1.65 -6.87 12.90
N TYR A 5 -2.87 -7.22 12.49
CA TYR A 5 -3.10 -8.44 11.71
C TYR A 5 -2.65 -8.30 10.25
N VAL A 6 -2.29 -7.11 9.84
CA VAL A 6 -1.81 -6.87 8.47
C VAL A 6 -0.39 -7.38 8.35
N GLY A 7 -0.09 -8.10 7.27
CA GLY A 7 1.21 -8.71 7.08
C GLY A 7 2.35 -7.72 6.87
N VAL A 8 3.58 -8.22 7.02
CA VAL A 8 4.78 -7.40 6.91
C VAL A 8 4.90 -6.74 5.54
N HIS A 9 4.48 -7.43 4.48
CA HIS A 9 4.55 -6.88 3.12
C HIS A 9 3.68 -5.63 2.98
N VAL A 10 2.50 -5.66 3.61
CA VAL A 10 1.60 -4.51 3.56
C VAL A 10 2.21 -3.33 4.32
N HIS A 11 2.86 -3.59 5.46
CA HIS A 11 3.53 -2.53 6.21
C HIS A 11 4.66 -1.91 5.37
N GLN A 12 5.47 -2.73 4.72
CA GLN A 12 6.57 -2.25 3.89
C GLN A 12 6.05 -1.45 2.70
N ALA A 13 5.03 -1.97 2.01
CA ALA A 13 4.45 -1.28 0.87
C ALA A 13 3.83 0.06 1.29
N THR A 14 3.17 0.08 2.44
CA THR A 14 2.59 1.31 2.97
C THR A 14 3.66 2.39 3.16
N GLY A 15 4.81 1.99 3.72
CA GLY A 15 5.92 2.92 3.88
C GLY A 15 6.42 3.47 2.55
N MET A 16 6.52 2.62 1.53
CA MET A 16 6.92 3.06 0.20
C MET A 16 5.92 4.03 -0.41
N VAL A 17 4.64 3.73 -0.30
CA VAL A 17 3.59 4.60 -0.83
C VAL A 17 3.60 5.94 -0.11
N ALA A 18 3.76 5.93 1.22
CA ALA A 18 3.83 7.16 1.99
C ALA A 18 4.98 8.05 1.49
N ALA A 19 6.14 7.45 1.22
CA ALA A 19 7.29 8.19 0.69
C ALA A 19 7.02 8.73 -0.70
N GLN A 20 6.40 7.93 -1.57
CA GLN A 20 6.12 8.34 -2.94
C GLN A 20 5.11 9.48 -3.00
N LEU A 21 4.09 9.43 -2.16
CA LEU A 21 3.03 10.44 -2.14
C LEU A 21 3.33 11.63 -1.24
N GLY A 22 4.31 11.48 -0.35
CA GLY A 22 4.59 12.54 0.62
C GLY A 22 3.48 12.69 1.64
N CYS A 23 2.87 11.58 2.05
CA CYS A 23 1.76 11.59 3.01
C CYS A 23 2.10 10.70 4.21
N ASP A 24 1.22 10.71 5.22
CA ASP A 24 1.45 9.88 6.40
C ASP A 24 1.05 8.43 6.13
N ILE A 25 1.37 7.56 7.09
CA ILE A 25 1.15 6.11 6.96
C ILE A 25 -0.34 5.78 6.85
N ASP A 26 -1.19 6.44 7.61
CA ASP A 26 -2.63 6.16 7.57
C ASP A 26 -3.22 6.52 6.19
N GLU A 27 -2.80 7.63 5.63
CA GLU A 27 -3.22 8.03 4.29
C GLU A 27 -2.72 7.02 3.27
N ALA A 28 -1.46 6.62 3.37
CA ALA A 28 -0.87 5.65 2.44
C ALA A 28 -1.61 4.31 2.49
N PHE A 29 -1.95 3.85 3.69
CA PHE A 29 -2.68 2.60 3.86
C PHE A 29 -4.06 2.69 3.19
N ALA A 30 -4.77 3.81 3.40
CA ALA A 30 -6.07 4.01 2.76
C ALA A 30 -5.95 3.97 1.23
N ARG A 31 -4.90 4.56 0.68
CA ARG A 31 -4.66 4.54 -0.77
C ARG A 31 -4.43 3.13 -1.28
N LEU A 32 -3.68 2.32 -0.52
CA LEU A 32 -3.46 0.91 -0.89
C LEU A 32 -4.78 0.15 -0.92
N GLU A 33 -5.63 0.35 0.09
CA GLU A 33 -6.92 -0.32 0.15
C GLU A 33 -7.81 0.04 -1.04
N ILE A 34 -7.87 1.32 -1.37
CA ILE A 34 -8.68 1.81 -2.49
C ILE A 34 -8.17 1.20 -3.79
N ARG A 35 -6.86 1.19 -3.99
CA ARG A 35 -6.28 0.67 -5.21
C ARG A 35 -6.51 -0.84 -5.35
N ALA A 36 -6.34 -1.57 -4.26
CA ALA A 36 -6.56 -3.01 -4.25
C ALA A 36 -8.00 -3.33 -4.63
N ALA A 37 -8.95 -2.61 -4.05
CA ALA A 37 -10.36 -2.80 -4.36
C ALA A 37 -10.65 -2.48 -5.83
N ALA A 38 -10.09 -1.39 -6.34
CA ALA A 38 -10.30 -0.99 -7.73
C ALA A 38 -9.77 -2.03 -8.71
N MET A 39 -8.69 -2.72 -8.35
CA MET A 39 -8.06 -3.72 -9.22
C MET A 39 -8.53 -5.14 -8.94
N GLY A 40 -9.44 -5.33 -7.99
CA GLY A 40 -9.95 -6.65 -7.64
C GLY A 40 -8.88 -7.53 -7.00
N GLN A 41 -7.92 -6.95 -6.30
CA GLN A 41 -6.83 -7.67 -5.65
C GLN A 41 -6.98 -7.64 -4.14
N SER A 42 -6.36 -8.63 -3.47
CA SER A 42 -6.23 -8.57 -2.02
C SER A 42 -5.20 -7.51 -1.66
N LEU A 43 -5.24 -7.06 -0.41
CA LEU A 43 -4.27 -6.07 0.06
C LEU A 43 -2.85 -6.63 0.02
N GLU A 44 -2.68 -7.92 0.33
CA GLU A 44 -1.38 -8.58 0.26
C GLU A 44 -0.85 -8.60 -1.18
N ASP A 45 -1.70 -8.95 -2.16
CA ASP A 45 -1.30 -8.97 -3.56
C ASP A 45 -0.90 -7.57 -4.03
N MET A 46 -1.67 -6.56 -3.64
CA MET A 46 -1.33 -5.18 -3.98
C MET A 46 0.01 -4.78 -3.37
N ALA A 47 0.25 -5.19 -2.12
CA ALA A 47 1.50 -4.88 -1.44
C ALA A 47 2.69 -5.49 -2.16
N LEU A 48 2.58 -6.75 -2.59
CA LEU A 48 3.65 -7.42 -3.32
C LEU A 48 3.96 -6.73 -4.63
N ASP A 49 2.92 -6.28 -5.35
CA ASP A 49 3.11 -5.53 -6.60
C ASP A 49 3.85 -4.22 -6.35
N VAL A 50 3.51 -3.52 -5.28
CA VAL A 50 4.18 -2.27 -4.93
C VAL A 50 5.64 -2.52 -4.59
N LEU A 51 5.91 -3.57 -3.81
CA LEU A 51 7.28 -3.89 -3.40
C LEU A 51 8.15 -4.28 -4.58
N ASP A 52 7.57 -4.94 -5.59
CA ASP A 52 8.27 -5.26 -6.82
C ASP A 52 8.35 -4.08 -7.77
N ARG A 53 7.78 -2.94 -7.39
CA ARG A 53 7.75 -1.71 -8.18
C ARG A 53 7.00 -1.86 -9.50
N VAL A 54 6.09 -2.82 -9.54
CA VAL A 54 5.20 -3.00 -10.69
C VAL A 54 4.21 -1.85 -10.75
N ILE A 55 3.73 -1.41 -9.59
CA ILE A 55 2.79 -0.31 -9.47
C ILE A 55 3.46 0.83 -8.70
N ARG A 56 3.37 2.03 -9.22
CA ARG A 56 3.88 3.22 -8.56
C ARG A 56 2.70 4.13 -8.21
N PHE A 57 2.72 4.64 -7.00
CA PHE A 57 1.75 5.65 -6.57
C PHE A 57 2.42 7.01 -6.72
N GLU A 58 1.87 7.86 -7.57
CA GLU A 58 2.44 9.18 -7.84
C GLU A 58 1.41 10.25 -7.55
N ARG A 59 1.92 11.42 -7.14
CA ARG A 59 1.07 12.57 -6.89
C ARG A 59 0.45 13.12 -8.17
#